data_2654d6ecdb5e03023a449ada79db8f29
#
_entry.id   2654d6ecdb5e03023a449ada79db8f29
#
_cell.length_a   1.000
_cell.length_b   1.000
_cell.length_c   1.000
_cell.angle_alpha   90.00
_cell.angle_beta   90.00
_cell.angle_gamma   90.00
#
_symmetry.space_group_name_H-M   'P 1'
#
loop_
_entity.id
_entity.type
_entity.pdbx_description
1 polymer ?
#
loop_
_entity_poly.entity_id
_entity_poly.type
_entity_poly.pdbx_seq_one_letter_code
_entity_poly.pdbx_strand_id
1 'polypeptide(L)'
;MPTRLDSRLRGNDEAILLAEGQKSAVTGYYLNHGTWPKDNTSAGVASSPTDIKGKYVQSVTVANGVVTAEMKSDGVNKEIKGKKLSLWGRRENGSVKWFCGQPVTRNDAADNDDVAKDDAAGNAIETKHLPSTCRDESSLPGIARITANGRKTTALPAWHPLQQSKANMFRKLKSQTASLPPKWLQPA
;
A
#
# COMPACT_ATOMS: atom_id res chain seq x y z
N MET A 1 -36.21 -8.88 12.18
CA MET A 1 -34.99 -8.13 12.59
C MET A 1 -33.79 -8.74 11.87
N PRO A 2 -32.96 -7.95 11.18
CA PRO A 2 -31.79 -8.50 10.55
C PRO A 2 -30.85 -9.08 11.61
N THR A 3 -30.34 -10.27 11.37
CA THR A 3 -29.43 -10.96 12.28
C THR A 3 -28.10 -10.21 12.38
N ARG A 4 -27.40 -10.33 13.51
CA ARG A 4 -26.08 -9.68 13.72
C ARG A 4 -25.03 -10.01 12.64
N LEU A 5 -25.14 -11.20 12.02
CA LEU A 5 -24.28 -11.59 10.90
C LEU A 5 -24.54 -10.76 9.65
N ASP A 6 -25.80 -10.49 9.35
CA ASP A 6 -26.22 -9.77 8.14
C ASP A 6 -25.67 -8.34 8.11
N SER A 7 -25.69 -7.62 9.24
CA SER A 7 -25.17 -6.26 9.30
C SER A 7 -23.64 -6.15 9.17
N ARG A 8 -22.87 -7.21 9.53
CA ARG A 8 -21.41 -7.24 9.33
C ARG A 8 -21.07 -7.41 7.86
N LEU A 9 -21.68 -8.39 7.22
CA LEU A 9 -21.46 -8.67 5.81
C LEU A 9 -21.82 -7.44 4.96
N ARG A 10 -22.99 -6.86 5.17
CA ARG A 10 -23.44 -5.68 4.42
C ARG A 10 -22.55 -4.47 4.63
N GLY A 11 -22.04 -4.23 5.85
CA GLY A 11 -21.12 -3.13 6.11
C GLY A 11 -19.80 -3.29 5.36
N ASN A 12 -19.24 -4.48 5.35
CA ASN A 12 -18.01 -4.77 4.63
C ASN A 12 -18.19 -4.71 3.11
N ASP A 13 -19.29 -5.26 2.60
CA ASP A 13 -19.60 -5.22 1.17
C ASP A 13 -19.78 -3.77 0.69
N GLU A 14 -20.49 -2.94 1.47
CA GLU A 14 -20.64 -1.51 1.16
C GLU A 14 -19.29 -0.78 1.17
N ALA A 15 -18.41 -1.06 2.15
CA ALA A 15 -17.11 -0.44 2.25
C ALA A 15 -16.20 -0.82 1.06
N ILE A 16 -16.21 -2.09 0.69
CA ILE A 16 -15.48 -2.57 -0.48
C ILE A 16 -16.02 -1.89 -1.75
N LEU A 17 -17.34 -1.87 -1.94
CA LEU A 17 -17.97 -1.26 -3.11
C LEU A 17 -17.64 0.23 -3.25
N LEU A 18 -17.72 0.99 -2.15
CA LEU A 18 -17.37 2.41 -2.15
C LEU A 18 -15.88 2.65 -2.42
N ALA A 19 -15.01 1.82 -1.85
CA ALA A 19 -13.58 1.88 -2.12
C ALA A 19 -13.25 1.46 -3.57
N GLU A 20 -13.93 0.45 -4.10
CA GLU A 20 -13.79 0.01 -5.50
C GLU A 20 -14.18 1.10 -6.50
N GLY A 21 -15.18 1.89 -6.18
CA GLY A 21 -15.58 3.04 -6.99
C GLY A 21 -14.46 4.04 -7.22
N GLN A 22 -13.45 4.08 -6.37
CA GLN A 22 -12.30 4.99 -6.50
C GLN A 22 -11.13 4.40 -7.32
N LYS A 23 -11.14 3.09 -7.59
CA LYS A 23 -10.03 2.41 -8.30
C LYS A 23 -9.74 3.02 -9.67
N SER A 24 -10.78 3.34 -10.43
CA SER A 24 -10.63 3.89 -11.78
C SER A 24 -9.94 5.24 -11.78
N ALA A 25 -10.32 6.11 -10.85
CA ALA A 25 -9.74 7.44 -10.70
C ALA A 25 -8.26 7.35 -10.29
N VAL A 26 -7.95 6.53 -9.28
CA VAL A 26 -6.58 6.28 -8.81
C VAL A 26 -5.71 5.67 -9.93
N THR A 27 -6.24 4.69 -10.66
CA THR A 27 -5.53 4.06 -11.78
C THR A 27 -5.32 5.06 -12.92
N GLY A 28 -6.34 5.83 -13.27
CA GLY A 28 -6.24 6.87 -14.31
C GLY A 28 -5.20 7.92 -13.99
N TYR A 29 -5.18 8.40 -12.75
CA TYR A 29 -4.13 9.32 -12.29
C TYR A 29 -2.74 8.71 -12.45
N TYR A 30 -2.56 7.48 -11.97
CA TYR A 30 -1.28 6.78 -12.06
C TYR A 30 -0.80 6.60 -13.50
N LEU A 31 -1.68 6.17 -14.41
CA LEU A 31 -1.33 5.98 -15.82
C LEU A 31 -0.92 7.28 -16.53
N ASN A 32 -1.49 8.41 -16.11
CA ASN A 32 -1.19 9.71 -16.70
C ASN A 32 0.05 10.38 -16.10
N HIS A 33 0.34 10.16 -14.82
CA HIS A 33 1.38 10.88 -14.08
C HIS A 33 2.59 10.00 -13.71
N GLY A 34 2.48 8.68 -13.83
CA GLY A 34 3.52 7.75 -13.43
C GLY A 34 3.72 7.61 -11.90
N THR A 35 2.95 8.34 -11.12
CA THR A 35 2.98 8.34 -9.65
C THR A 35 1.58 8.14 -9.08
N TRP A 36 1.50 7.62 -7.85
CA TRP A 36 0.22 7.46 -7.18
C TRP A 36 -0.36 8.80 -6.73
N PRO A 37 -1.69 9.00 -6.72
CA PRO A 37 -2.29 10.21 -6.19
C PRO A 37 -2.05 10.31 -4.68
N LYS A 38 -1.66 11.50 -4.21
CA LYS A 38 -1.35 11.73 -2.79
C LYS A 38 -2.58 11.76 -1.91
N ASP A 39 -3.69 12.25 -2.45
CA ASP A 39 -4.94 12.47 -1.72
C ASP A 39 -6.16 12.34 -2.64
N ASN A 40 -7.36 12.50 -2.06
CA ASN A 40 -8.62 12.45 -2.78
C ASN A 40 -8.68 13.47 -3.93
N THR A 41 -8.21 14.68 -3.69
CA THR A 41 -8.25 15.78 -4.67
C THR A 41 -7.37 15.46 -5.88
N SER A 42 -6.15 14.99 -5.62
CA SER A 42 -5.21 14.57 -6.68
C SER A 42 -5.77 13.40 -7.49
N ALA A 43 -6.46 12.46 -6.84
CA ALA A 43 -7.11 11.35 -7.52
C ALA A 43 -8.31 11.77 -8.39
N GLY A 44 -8.79 13.01 -8.25
CA GLY A 44 -9.98 13.49 -8.96
C GLY A 44 -11.29 12.92 -8.40
N VAL A 45 -11.29 12.47 -7.14
CA VAL A 45 -12.49 12.05 -6.41
C VAL A 45 -12.97 13.16 -5.47
N ALA A 46 -14.06 12.92 -4.73
CA ALA A 46 -14.56 13.92 -3.77
C ALA A 46 -13.45 14.33 -2.80
N SER A 47 -13.15 15.64 -2.74
CA SER A 47 -12.03 16.20 -1.98
C SER A 47 -12.11 15.87 -0.50
N SER A 48 -13.31 15.91 0.07
CA SER A 48 -13.55 15.51 1.45
C SER A 48 -13.83 14.00 1.52
N PRO A 49 -13.04 13.24 2.30
CA PRO A 49 -13.30 11.82 2.51
C PRO A 49 -14.70 11.50 3.02
N THR A 50 -15.30 12.41 3.78
CA THR A 50 -16.65 12.27 4.34
C THR A 50 -17.79 12.48 3.33
N ASP A 51 -17.48 12.96 2.13
CA ASP A 51 -18.44 13.07 1.04
C ASP A 51 -18.67 11.70 0.37
N ILE A 52 -17.68 10.81 0.47
CA ILE A 52 -17.80 9.41 0.05
C ILE A 52 -18.23 8.59 1.26
N LYS A 53 -19.51 8.54 1.51
CA LYS A 53 -20.13 7.86 2.67
C LYS A 53 -21.28 6.96 2.25
N GLY A 54 -21.59 6.01 3.09
CA GLY A 54 -22.69 5.09 2.91
C GLY A 54 -23.55 4.94 4.16
N LYS A 55 -24.38 3.91 4.16
CA LYS A 55 -25.18 3.57 5.33
C LYS A 55 -24.30 3.14 6.51
N TYR A 56 -23.28 2.32 6.24
CA TYR A 56 -22.36 1.73 7.23
C TYR A 56 -20.96 2.35 7.18
N VAL A 57 -20.62 3.06 6.10
CA VAL A 57 -19.31 3.69 5.88
C VAL A 57 -19.36 5.16 6.23
N GLN A 58 -18.38 5.62 7.01
CA GLN A 58 -18.23 7.01 7.44
C GLN A 58 -17.48 7.83 6.40
N SER A 59 -16.41 7.29 5.86
CA SER A 59 -15.52 8.01 4.93
C SER A 59 -14.72 7.05 4.06
N VAL A 60 -14.27 7.55 2.89
CA VAL A 60 -13.29 6.87 2.05
C VAL A 60 -12.18 7.85 1.73
N THR A 61 -10.94 7.47 2.08
CA THR A 61 -9.74 8.29 1.92
C THR A 61 -8.81 7.66 0.90
N VAL A 62 -8.30 8.46 -0.01
CA VAL A 62 -7.18 8.10 -0.88
C VAL A 62 -5.91 8.71 -0.29
N ALA A 63 -4.89 7.91 -0.08
CA ALA A 63 -3.58 8.35 0.40
C ALA A 63 -2.47 7.57 -0.31
N ASN A 64 -1.64 8.26 -1.08
CA ASN A 64 -0.55 7.65 -1.87
C ASN A 64 -1.00 6.43 -2.70
N GLY A 65 -2.19 6.50 -3.32
CA GLY A 65 -2.75 5.41 -4.12
C GLY A 65 -3.31 4.23 -3.32
N VAL A 66 -3.44 4.37 -2.01
CA VAL A 66 -4.17 3.45 -1.14
C VAL A 66 -5.55 4.04 -0.87
N VAL A 67 -6.59 3.26 -1.10
CA VAL A 67 -7.98 3.63 -0.84
C VAL A 67 -8.42 2.97 0.47
N THR A 68 -8.70 3.75 1.49
CA THR A 68 -9.08 3.26 2.82
C THR A 68 -10.52 3.66 3.13
N ALA A 69 -11.36 2.67 3.40
CA ALA A 69 -12.72 2.88 3.88
C ALA A 69 -12.78 2.70 5.40
N GLU A 70 -13.43 3.65 6.08
CA GLU A 70 -13.67 3.63 7.52
C GLU A 70 -15.16 3.41 7.81
N MET A 71 -15.43 2.45 8.68
CA MET A 71 -16.78 2.15 9.14
C MET A 71 -17.30 3.19 10.13
N LYS A 72 -18.60 3.40 10.16
CA LYS A 72 -19.22 4.28 11.15
C LYS A 72 -19.02 3.78 12.57
N SER A 73 -19.05 4.72 13.49
CA SER A 73 -19.05 4.47 14.93
C SER A 73 -20.42 4.09 15.48
N ASP A 74 -21.49 4.36 14.73
CA ASP A 74 -22.87 4.12 15.16
C ASP A 74 -23.68 3.39 14.08
N GLY A 75 -24.66 2.61 14.50
CA GLY A 75 -25.55 1.89 13.58
C GLY A 75 -24.91 0.67 12.90
N VAL A 76 -23.67 0.29 13.28
CA VAL A 76 -22.93 -0.85 12.76
C VAL A 76 -22.71 -1.90 13.85
N ASN A 77 -22.34 -3.11 13.43
CA ASN A 77 -21.98 -4.16 14.39
C ASN A 77 -20.73 -3.77 15.19
N LYS A 78 -20.72 -4.15 16.48
CA LYS A 78 -19.59 -3.85 17.40
C LYS A 78 -18.21 -4.28 16.89
N GLU A 79 -18.17 -5.37 16.12
CA GLU A 79 -16.91 -5.96 15.64
C GLU A 79 -16.30 -5.19 14.45
N ILE A 80 -17.10 -4.40 13.74
CA ILE A 80 -16.64 -3.56 12.61
C ILE A 80 -16.74 -2.06 12.92
N LYS A 81 -17.21 -1.69 14.10
CA LYS A 81 -17.38 -0.31 14.53
C LYS A 81 -16.05 0.45 14.50
N GLY A 82 -15.97 1.54 13.72
CA GLY A 82 -14.77 2.35 13.56
C GLY A 82 -13.58 1.61 12.96
N LYS A 83 -13.82 0.41 12.38
CA LYS A 83 -12.76 -0.37 11.74
C LYS A 83 -12.53 0.09 10.32
N LYS A 84 -11.31 -0.16 9.83
CA LYS A 84 -10.84 0.22 8.50
C LYS A 84 -10.48 -1.01 7.67
N LEU A 85 -10.69 -0.90 6.37
CA LEU A 85 -10.15 -1.78 5.35
C LEU A 85 -9.51 -0.94 4.25
N SER A 86 -8.57 -1.52 3.51
CA SER A 86 -7.91 -0.82 2.40
C SER A 86 -7.87 -1.64 1.13
N LEU A 87 -7.91 -0.90 0.01
CA LEU A 87 -7.60 -1.40 -1.31
C LEU A 87 -6.35 -0.67 -1.80
N TRP A 88 -5.42 -1.41 -2.41
CA TRP A 88 -4.18 -0.81 -2.93
C TRP A 88 -3.79 -1.41 -4.26
N GLY A 89 -3.28 -0.56 -5.14
CA GLY A 89 -2.75 -0.95 -6.43
C GLY A 89 -1.27 -1.30 -6.37
N ARG A 90 -0.83 -2.23 -7.21
CA ARG A 90 0.58 -2.51 -7.52
C ARG A 90 0.76 -2.55 -9.02
N ARG A 91 1.92 -2.11 -9.48
CA ARG A 91 2.30 -2.21 -10.89
C ARG A 91 2.60 -3.66 -11.25
N GLU A 92 2.04 -4.14 -12.31
CA GLU A 92 2.32 -5.48 -12.82
C GLU A 92 2.32 -5.44 -14.35
N ASN A 93 3.50 -5.57 -14.96
CA ASN A 93 3.67 -5.67 -16.42
C ASN A 93 2.90 -4.59 -17.24
N GLY A 94 2.97 -3.32 -16.81
CA GLY A 94 2.32 -2.21 -17.51
C GLY A 94 0.83 -2.02 -17.17
N SER A 95 0.30 -2.80 -16.24
CA SER A 95 -1.05 -2.65 -15.69
C SER A 95 -1.02 -2.44 -14.18
N VAL A 96 -2.17 -2.14 -13.60
CA VAL A 96 -2.34 -2.04 -12.15
C VAL A 96 -3.18 -3.20 -11.65
N LYS A 97 -2.58 -4.02 -10.78
CA LYS A 97 -3.29 -5.06 -10.05
C LYS A 97 -3.74 -4.53 -8.69
N TRP A 98 -4.97 -4.79 -8.33
CA TRP A 98 -5.57 -4.34 -7.08
C TRP A 98 -5.65 -5.47 -6.07
N PHE A 99 -5.39 -5.10 -4.83
CA PHE A 99 -5.47 -5.96 -3.65
C PHE A 99 -6.45 -5.36 -2.65
N CYS A 100 -7.03 -6.21 -1.82
CA CYS A 100 -8.00 -5.80 -0.81
C CYS A 100 -7.75 -6.56 0.49
N GLY A 101 -7.73 -5.85 1.61
CA GLY A 101 -7.47 -6.48 2.89
C GLY A 101 -7.53 -5.53 4.09
N GLN A 102 -6.76 -5.87 5.11
CA GLN A 102 -6.57 -5.02 6.27
C GLN A 102 -5.96 -3.68 5.87
N PRO A 103 -6.14 -2.62 6.68
CA PRO A 103 -5.62 -1.30 6.35
C PRO A 103 -4.10 -1.33 6.17
N VAL A 104 -3.66 -0.63 5.14
CA VAL A 104 -2.25 -0.48 4.77
C VAL A 104 -1.93 0.98 4.51
N THR A 105 -0.67 1.34 4.65
CA THR A 105 -0.13 2.66 4.28
C THR A 105 0.97 2.51 3.25
N ARG A 106 1.11 3.51 2.39
CA ARG A 106 2.24 3.68 1.48
C ARG A 106 2.95 4.96 1.84
N ASN A 107 4.25 4.89 2.09
CA ASN A 107 5.02 6.05 2.59
C ASN A 107 5.32 7.07 1.49
N ASP A 108 5.46 6.61 0.25
CA ASP A 108 5.77 7.48 -0.88
C ASP A 108 4.86 7.19 -2.08
N ALA A 109 4.39 8.26 -2.71
CA ALA A 109 3.60 8.21 -3.91
C ALA A 109 4.44 8.04 -5.18
N ALA A 110 5.74 8.33 -5.14
CA ALA A 110 6.54 8.53 -6.34
C ALA A 110 6.86 7.22 -7.08
N ASP A 111 7.39 6.20 -6.41
CA ASP A 111 7.93 5.04 -7.13
C ASP A 111 7.76 3.70 -6.43
N ASN A 112 7.16 3.68 -5.26
CA ASN A 112 7.12 2.49 -4.45
C ASN A 112 5.72 1.84 -4.48
N ASP A 113 5.66 0.58 -4.88
CA ASP A 113 4.44 -0.23 -4.79
C ASP A 113 4.31 -0.92 -3.42
N ASP A 114 5.30 -0.73 -2.55
CA ASP A 114 5.31 -1.35 -1.24
C ASP A 114 4.30 -0.68 -0.31
N VAL A 115 3.56 -1.50 0.38
CA VAL A 115 2.63 -1.08 1.41
C VAL A 115 2.97 -1.76 2.73
N ALA A 116 2.88 -1.03 3.81
CA ALA A 116 3.02 -1.54 5.16
C ALA A 116 1.65 -1.69 5.82
N LYS A 117 1.51 -2.62 6.76
CA LYS A 117 0.30 -2.70 7.57
C LYS A 117 0.14 -1.41 8.36
N ASP A 118 -1.07 -0.89 8.38
CA ASP A 118 -1.44 0.21 9.26
C ASP A 118 -1.90 -0.36 10.60
N ASP A 119 -0.94 -0.66 11.45
CA ASP A 119 -1.19 -1.14 12.81
C ASP A 119 -1.48 0.01 13.80
N ALA A 120 -1.43 1.26 13.31
CA ALA A 120 -1.68 2.42 14.13
C ALA A 120 -3.14 2.43 14.63
N ALA A 121 -3.31 2.39 15.94
CA ALA A 121 -4.57 2.60 16.66
C ALA A 121 -5.55 1.41 16.76
N GLY A 122 -5.19 0.19 16.42
CA GLY A 122 -6.08 -0.98 16.61
C GLY A 122 -7.38 -0.92 15.81
N ASN A 123 -7.46 -0.05 14.78
CA ASN A 123 -8.65 0.16 13.95
C ASN A 123 -8.70 -0.77 12.74
N ALA A 124 -7.75 -1.69 12.61
CA ALA A 124 -7.78 -2.68 11.55
C ALA A 124 -8.98 -3.62 11.72
N ILE A 125 -9.68 -3.86 10.62
CA ILE A 125 -10.69 -4.91 10.58
C ILE A 125 -10.01 -6.27 10.71
N GLU A 126 -10.58 -7.17 11.51
CA GLU A 126 -10.03 -8.52 11.62
C GLU A 126 -10.28 -9.31 10.34
N THR A 127 -9.28 -10.05 9.88
CA THR A 127 -9.33 -10.83 8.63
C THR A 127 -10.53 -11.80 8.60
N LYS A 128 -10.94 -12.34 9.76
CA LYS A 128 -12.13 -13.23 9.85
C LYS A 128 -13.43 -12.55 9.45
N HIS A 129 -13.50 -11.20 9.51
CA HIS A 129 -14.68 -10.42 9.15
C HIS A 129 -14.68 -9.96 7.69
N LEU A 130 -13.55 -10.07 7.00
CA LEU A 130 -13.44 -9.75 5.58
C LEU A 130 -13.97 -10.93 4.72
N PRO A 131 -14.61 -10.65 3.57
CA PRO A 131 -14.93 -11.67 2.60
C PRO A 131 -13.66 -12.35 2.07
N SER A 132 -13.77 -13.57 1.58
CA SER A 132 -12.61 -14.33 1.10
C SER A 132 -11.86 -13.67 -0.05
N THR A 133 -12.55 -12.85 -0.82
CA THR A 133 -11.99 -12.07 -1.94
C THR A 133 -11.24 -10.83 -1.51
N CYS A 134 -11.29 -10.46 -0.22
CA CYS A 134 -10.66 -9.27 0.36
C CYS A 134 -9.83 -9.64 1.59
N ARG A 135 -8.90 -10.59 1.44
CA ARG A 135 -8.00 -11.05 2.49
C ARG A 135 -6.54 -11.07 2.03
N ASP A 136 -6.22 -10.19 1.10
CA ASP A 136 -4.85 -10.05 0.64
C ASP A 136 -3.97 -9.51 1.76
N GLU A 137 -2.79 -10.09 1.89
CA GLU A 137 -1.80 -9.60 2.84
C GLU A 137 -0.92 -8.54 2.17
N SER A 138 -0.57 -7.50 2.93
CA SER A 138 0.49 -6.58 2.54
C SER A 138 1.82 -7.34 2.55
N SER A 139 2.18 -7.96 1.44
CA SER A 139 3.48 -8.59 1.30
C SER A 139 4.53 -7.53 1.01
N LEU A 140 5.33 -7.17 2.00
CA LEU A 140 6.58 -6.50 1.75
C LEU A 140 7.49 -7.47 0.98
N PRO A 141 8.05 -7.10 -0.17
CA PRO A 141 9.08 -7.91 -0.80
C PRO A 141 10.29 -7.91 0.13
N GLY A 142 10.55 -9.03 0.79
CA GLY A 142 11.75 -9.22 1.60
C GLY A 142 11.59 -9.66 3.05
N ILE A 143 10.38 -9.73 3.61
CA ILE A 143 10.19 -10.33 4.93
C ILE A 143 9.77 -11.78 4.74
N ALA A 144 10.69 -12.69 5.12
CA ALA A 144 10.45 -14.13 5.13
C ALA A 144 9.13 -14.45 5.85
N ARG A 145 8.23 -15.18 5.18
CA ARG A 145 7.05 -15.76 5.79
C ARG A 145 7.49 -16.58 7.00
N ILE A 146 7.11 -16.15 8.18
CA ILE A 146 7.16 -17.01 9.36
C ILE A 146 5.98 -17.96 9.19
N THR A 147 6.21 -19.15 8.70
CA THR A 147 5.20 -20.21 8.73
C THR A 147 4.92 -20.55 10.19
N ALA A 148 3.66 -20.88 10.50
CA ALA A 148 3.16 -21.17 11.85
C ALA A 148 3.94 -22.24 12.63
N ASN A 149 4.98 -22.84 12.05
CA ASN A 149 5.84 -23.89 12.63
C ASN A 149 7.24 -23.41 13.05
N GLY A 150 7.48 -22.08 13.14
CA GLY A 150 8.72 -21.57 13.76
C GLY A 150 10.04 -21.90 13.05
N ARG A 151 10.03 -22.51 11.87
CA ARG A 151 11.24 -22.77 11.10
C ARG A 151 11.54 -21.56 10.19
N LYS A 152 12.61 -20.86 10.52
CA LYS A 152 13.19 -19.83 9.67
C LYS A 152 13.76 -20.49 8.40
N THR A 153 13.01 -20.50 7.32
CA THR A 153 13.61 -20.76 6.03
C THR A 153 14.16 -19.43 5.51
N THR A 154 15.45 -19.23 5.67
CA THR A 154 16.19 -18.14 5.05
C THR A 154 16.25 -18.45 3.55
N ALA A 155 15.25 -18.10 2.80
CA ALA A 155 15.38 -17.96 1.36
C ALA A 155 16.17 -16.68 1.12
N LEU A 156 17.48 -16.81 0.96
CA LEU A 156 18.31 -15.76 0.42
C LEU A 156 17.74 -15.40 -0.96
N PRO A 157 17.46 -14.11 -1.23
CA PRO A 157 17.13 -13.72 -2.58
C PRO A 157 18.32 -14.10 -3.47
N ALA A 158 18.03 -14.83 -4.53
CA ALA A 158 19.02 -15.13 -5.57
C ALA A 158 19.38 -13.82 -6.28
N TRP A 159 20.28 -13.05 -5.68
CA TRP A 159 20.88 -11.90 -6.32
C TRP A 159 21.81 -12.44 -7.40
N HIS A 160 21.47 -12.13 -8.62
CA HIS A 160 22.34 -12.44 -9.76
C HIS A 160 23.74 -11.84 -9.50
N PRO A 161 24.82 -12.65 -9.55
CA PRO A 161 26.18 -12.18 -9.25
C PRO A 161 26.69 -11.07 -10.18
N LEU A 162 25.99 -10.80 -11.27
CA LEU A 162 26.32 -9.75 -12.23
C LEU A 162 26.02 -8.31 -11.77
N GLN A 163 25.16 -8.09 -10.77
CA GLN A 163 24.88 -6.74 -10.29
C GLN A 163 25.82 -6.27 -9.17
N GLN A 164 26.39 -7.18 -8.40
CA GLN A 164 27.42 -6.82 -7.42
C GLN A 164 28.75 -6.38 -8.08
N SER A 165 29.06 -6.93 -9.25
CA SER A 165 30.25 -6.55 -10.01
C SER A 165 30.21 -5.08 -10.47
N LYS A 166 29.03 -4.59 -10.91
CA LYS A 166 28.88 -3.19 -11.34
C LYS A 166 28.95 -2.20 -10.17
N ALA A 167 28.36 -2.53 -9.01
CA ALA A 167 28.40 -1.66 -7.83
C ALA A 167 29.82 -1.54 -7.25
N ASN A 168 30.58 -2.63 -7.25
CA ASN A 168 31.98 -2.63 -6.81
C ASN A 168 32.91 -1.92 -7.79
N MET A 169 32.65 -1.99 -9.09
CA MET A 169 33.40 -1.29 -10.11
C MET A 169 33.23 0.24 -10.01
N PHE A 170 32.00 0.71 -9.73
CA PHE A 170 31.73 2.14 -9.50
C PHE A 170 32.35 2.66 -8.20
N ARG A 171 32.43 1.85 -7.15
CA ARG A 171 33.11 2.22 -5.90
C ARG A 171 34.60 2.34 -6.08
N LYS A 172 35.20 1.46 -6.88
CA LYS A 172 36.64 1.46 -7.17
C LYS A 172 37.05 2.64 -8.06
N LEU A 173 36.21 3.04 -9.01
CA LEU A 173 36.43 4.23 -9.84
C LEU A 173 36.38 5.54 -9.06
N LYS A 174 35.45 5.65 -8.09
CA LYS A 174 35.37 6.86 -7.24
C LYS A 174 36.55 7.02 -6.29
N SER A 175 37.20 5.94 -5.87
CA SER A 175 38.37 6.02 -4.98
C SER A 175 39.66 6.37 -5.70
N GLN A 176 39.74 6.15 -7.01
CA GLN A 176 40.95 6.46 -7.79
C GLN A 176 41.00 7.89 -8.33
N THR A 177 39.84 8.56 -8.44
CA THR A 177 39.82 9.98 -8.87
C THR A 177 40.10 10.98 -7.76
N ALA A 178 40.14 10.53 -6.48
CA ALA A 178 40.43 11.39 -5.33
C ALA A 178 41.94 11.53 -5.02
N SER A 179 42.83 10.88 -5.76
CA SER A 179 44.27 10.84 -5.45
C SER A 179 45.18 11.54 -6.46
N LEU A 180 44.65 12.31 -7.39
CA LEU A 180 45.51 13.05 -8.33
C LEU A 180 45.52 14.55 -7.91
N PRO A 181 46.71 15.10 -7.56
CA PRO A 181 46.85 16.53 -7.33
C PRO A 181 46.65 17.30 -8.63
N PRO A 182 46.09 18.49 -8.59
CA PRO A 182 45.89 19.31 -9.78
C PRO A 182 47.22 19.72 -10.37
N LYS A 183 47.39 19.52 -11.67
CA LYS A 183 48.58 19.69 -12.47
C LYS A 183 49.10 21.15 -12.62
N TRP A 184 48.62 22.10 -11.81
CA TRP A 184 48.87 23.53 -11.87
C TRP A 184 49.81 24.05 -10.78
N LEU A 185 50.29 23.21 -9.90
CA LEU A 185 51.20 23.61 -8.82
C LEU A 185 52.56 22.98 -8.99
N GLN A 186 53.21 23.25 -10.11
CA GLN A 186 54.68 23.09 -10.22
C GLN A 186 55.25 24.47 -10.49
N PRO A 187 56.11 25.02 -9.59
CA PRO A 187 56.91 26.22 -9.87
C PRO A 187 58.03 25.91 -10.90
N ALA A 188 58.29 26.90 -11.72
CA ALA A 188 59.34 26.88 -12.72
C ALA A 188 60.73 26.80 -12.10
#